data_7524e8bbdee0e041657a3aaef998b8c7
#
_entry.id   7524e8bbdee0e041657a3aaef998b8c7
#
_cell.length_a   1.000
_cell.length_b   1.000
_cell.length_c   1.000
_cell.angle_alpha   90.00
_cell.angle_beta   90.00
_cell.angle_gamma   90.00
#
_symmetry.space_group_name_H-M   'P 1'
#
loop_
_entity.id
_entity.type
_entity.pdbx_description
1 polymer ?
#
loop_
_entity_poly.entity_id
_entity_poly.type
_entity_poly.pdbx_seq_one_letter_code
_entity_poly.pdbx_strand_id
1 'polypeptide(L)'
;MRLPVVLLFMALAACNPQADEQADKAVTEADRETVPALEDITGRWRVVSIDGETLSAAESEPYLAFSADAAGGSVGCNRFGGMALYAGGRIAAHSWGGDAMACIDPQGEWETAIAELFRAYPQVRLSGDNLRLRSREHVVELMRADGLGPLDRSPDPMRIPVPDLVSQDLANTEWTIRALDGETESSSPIDRHLRFYEETWQGLASCATLFGTYRREGNRLIVEGDIASTEQNCSPEYAALDTAFAELMRDDPHHLVGPNGELIIAGDEHVLTGDRAR
;
A
#
# COMPACT_ATOMS: atom_id res chain seq x y z
N MET A 1 -37.70 62.06 58.64
CA MET A 1 -36.55 61.15 58.40
C MET A 1 -36.98 60.16 57.30
N ARG A 2 -36.49 60.34 56.07
CA ARG A 2 -36.80 59.51 54.93
C ARG A 2 -35.53 58.73 54.59
N LEU A 3 -35.59 57.38 54.71
CA LEU A 3 -34.50 56.49 54.24
C LEU A 3 -34.61 56.28 52.75
N PRO A 4 -33.49 56.23 51.97
CA PRO A 4 -33.51 55.84 50.58
C PRO A 4 -33.42 54.34 50.47
N VAL A 5 -34.24 53.77 49.61
CA VAL A 5 -34.22 52.37 49.14
C VAL A 5 -33.12 52.27 48.10
N VAL A 6 -32.12 51.45 48.34
CA VAL A 6 -31.07 51.06 47.34
C VAL A 6 -31.57 49.85 46.60
N LEU A 7 -31.87 50.04 45.33
CA LEU A 7 -32.17 48.95 44.39
C LEU A 7 -30.84 48.37 43.87
N LEU A 8 -30.58 47.10 44.24
CA LEU A 8 -29.47 46.32 43.76
C LEU A 8 -29.84 45.64 42.42
N PHE A 9 -29.30 46.12 41.31
CA PHE A 9 -29.43 45.45 40.03
C PHE A 9 -28.47 44.28 39.98
N MET A 10 -28.99 43.03 40.02
CA MET A 10 -28.25 41.84 39.63
C MET A 10 -28.22 41.74 38.09
N ALA A 11 -27.03 41.93 37.52
CA ALA A 11 -26.78 41.63 36.13
C ALA A 11 -26.63 40.09 35.96
N LEU A 12 -27.62 39.44 35.38
CA LEU A 12 -27.51 38.06 34.94
C LEU A 12 -26.65 38.04 33.65
N ALA A 13 -25.44 37.55 33.81
CA ALA A 13 -24.62 37.20 32.66
C ALA A 13 -25.25 35.97 31.95
N ALA A 14 -25.88 36.20 30.85
CA ALA A 14 -26.38 35.16 29.96
C ALA A 14 -25.14 34.51 29.28
N CYS A 15 -24.75 33.30 29.70
CA CYS A 15 -23.89 32.46 28.93
C CYS A 15 -24.59 32.14 27.59
N ASN A 16 -23.99 32.56 26.50
CA ASN A 16 -24.46 32.27 25.15
C ASN A 16 -23.92 30.90 24.72
N PRO A 17 -24.74 29.85 24.67
CA PRO A 17 -24.28 28.51 24.30
C PRO A 17 -23.99 28.36 22.80
N GLN A 18 -24.15 29.42 22.00
CA GLN A 18 -23.94 29.37 20.55
C GLN A 18 -22.50 29.58 20.09
N ALA A 19 -21.58 29.96 21.00
CA ALA A 19 -20.18 30.16 20.62
C ALA A 19 -19.36 28.88 20.58
N ASP A 20 -19.74 27.82 21.30
CA ASP A 20 -19.03 26.56 21.33
C ASP A 20 -19.43 25.60 20.19
N GLU A 21 -20.60 25.80 19.58
CA GLU A 21 -21.09 24.93 18.50
C GLU A 21 -20.53 25.31 17.11
N GLN A 22 -19.92 26.47 16.97
CA GLN A 22 -19.28 26.92 15.73
C GLN A 22 -17.80 26.57 15.61
N ALA A 23 -17.13 26.24 16.69
CA ALA A 23 -15.73 25.82 16.67
C ALA A 23 -15.55 24.36 16.19
N ASP A 24 -16.59 23.54 16.27
CA ASP A 24 -16.54 22.12 15.91
C ASP A 24 -16.96 21.82 14.44
N LYS A 25 -17.31 22.85 13.67
CA LYS A 25 -17.84 22.72 12.30
C LYS A 25 -16.86 23.08 11.18
N ALA A 26 -15.62 23.34 11.49
CA ALA A 26 -14.62 23.74 10.50
C ALA A 26 -13.47 22.75 10.33
N VAL A 27 -13.72 21.43 10.49
CA VAL A 27 -12.93 20.44 9.74
C VAL A 27 -13.42 20.56 8.30
N THR A 28 -12.69 21.31 7.49
CA THR A 28 -12.98 21.44 6.07
C THR A 28 -12.96 20.06 5.44
N GLU A 29 -13.82 19.80 4.46
CA GLU A 29 -13.87 18.53 3.73
C GLU A 29 -12.47 18.13 3.18
N ALA A 30 -11.60 19.12 2.98
CA ALA A 30 -10.20 18.97 2.61
C ALA A 30 -9.31 18.30 3.68
N ASP A 31 -9.68 18.32 4.96
CA ASP A 31 -8.90 17.70 6.05
C ASP A 31 -9.30 16.24 6.29
N ARG A 32 -10.31 15.73 5.57
CA ARG A 32 -10.76 14.35 5.72
C ARG A 32 -9.89 13.42 4.88
N GLU A 33 -9.17 12.54 5.56
CA GLU A 33 -8.43 11.46 4.89
C GLU A 33 -9.40 10.51 4.14
N THR A 34 -9.10 10.25 2.88
CA THR A 34 -9.86 9.34 2.02
C THR A 34 -8.95 8.24 1.46
N VAL A 35 -9.55 7.13 1.07
CA VAL A 35 -8.89 6.14 0.21
C VAL A 35 -8.91 6.71 -1.20
N PRO A 36 -7.75 7.04 -1.79
CA PRO A 36 -7.72 7.62 -3.12
C PRO A 36 -7.99 6.58 -4.20
N ALA A 37 -8.38 7.02 -5.39
CA ALA A 37 -8.29 6.20 -6.59
C ALA A 37 -6.84 6.16 -7.12
N LEU A 38 -6.51 5.21 -8.00
CA LEU A 38 -5.16 5.09 -8.55
C LEU A 38 -4.72 6.36 -9.30
N GLU A 39 -5.62 6.95 -10.05
CA GLU A 39 -5.37 8.21 -10.77
C GLU A 39 -5.00 9.38 -9.85
N ASP A 40 -5.53 9.40 -8.63
CA ASP A 40 -5.25 10.44 -7.64
C ASP A 40 -3.83 10.37 -7.09
N ILE A 41 -3.25 9.17 -7.02
CA ILE A 41 -1.89 8.96 -6.51
C ILE A 41 -0.84 8.89 -7.62
N THR A 42 -1.26 8.66 -8.87
CA THR A 42 -0.34 8.57 -10.01
C THR A 42 0.44 9.86 -10.18
N GLY A 43 1.76 9.71 -10.39
CA GLY A 43 2.67 10.83 -10.57
C GLY A 43 3.75 10.90 -9.51
N ARG A 44 4.34 12.09 -9.36
CA ARG A 44 5.47 12.33 -8.47
C ARG A 44 5.05 13.12 -7.24
N TRP A 45 5.54 12.66 -6.09
CA TRP A 45 5.25 13.20 -4.78
C TRP A 45 6.56 13.53 -4.06
N ARG A 46 6.68 14.71 -3.51
CA ARG A 46 7.80 15.08 -2.66
C ARG A 46 7.65 14.42 -1.30
N VAL A 47 8.69 13.76 -0.80
CA VAL A 47 8.71 13.22 0.56
C VAL A 47 8.93 14.37 1.54
N VAL A 48 8.00 14.54 2.48
CA VAL A 48 8.03 15.60 3.51
C VAL A 48 8.68 15.09 4.78
N SER A 49 8.23 13.93 5.24
CA SER A 49 8.77 13.29 6.45
C SER A 49 8.70 11.77 6.38
N ILE A 50 9.61 11.12 7.10
CA ILE A 50 9.61 9.69 7.37
C ILE A 50 9.63 9.55 8.89
N ASP A 51 8.65 8.84 9.45
CA ASP A 51 8.46 8.60 10.88
C ASP A 51 8.45 9.89 11.75
N GLY A 52 7.92 10.98 11.14
CA GLY A 52 7.86 12.30 11.76
C GLY A 52 9.15 13.11 11.65
N GLU A 53 10.23 12.55 11.14
CA GLU A 53 11.46 13.26 10.84
C GLU A 53 11.34 13.96 9.47
N THR A 54 11.49 15.30 9.47
CA THR A 54 11.48 16.07 8.22
C THR A 54 12.79 15.87 7.46
N LEU A 55 12.69 15.48 6.20
CA LEU A 55 13.87 15.31 5.37
C LEU A 55 14.49 16.67 5.07
N SER A 56 15.71 16.89 5.57
CA SER A 56 16.51 18.07 5.23
C SER A 56 16.94 17.99 3.77
N ALA A 57 17.07 19.13 3.10
CA ALA A 57 17.41 19.23 1.70
C ALA A 57 18.67 18.41 1.39
N ALA A 58 18.48 17.26 0.76
CA ALA A 58 19.54 16.53 0.07
C ALA A 58 19.97 17.30 -1.18
N GLU A 59 21.04 16.89 -1.83
CA GLU A 59 21.47 17.49 -3.12
C GLU A 59 20.37 17.42 -4.20
N SER A 60 19.42 16.48 -4.05
CA SER A 60 18.20 16.35 -4.85
C SER A 60 16.97 16.27 -3.96
N GLU A 61 15.86 16.83 -4.42
CA GLU A 61 14.59 16.78 -3.72
C GLU A 61 14.11 15.33 -3.54
N PRO A 62 13.89 14.85 -2.28
CA PRO A 62 13.38 13.51 -2.01
C PRO A 62 11.98 13.32 -2.60
N TYR A 63 11.77 12.19 -3.29
CA TYR A 63 10.49 11.91 -3.93
C TYR A 63 10.15 10.43 -3.97
N LEU A 64 8.85 10.15 -4.02
CA LEU A 64 8.27 8.89 -4.51
C LEU A 64 7.42 9.16 -5.75
N ALA A 65 7.32 8.18 -6.62
CA ALA A 65 6.51 8.24 -7.83
C ALA A 65 5.74 6.93 -8.00
N PHE A 66 4.49 7.05 -8.46
CA PHE A 66 3.58 5.94 -8.65
C PHE A 66 3.04 5.94 -10.08
N SER A 67 2.89 4.75 -10.64
CA SER A 67 2.19 4.48 -11.89
C SER A 67 1.22 3.30 -11.70
N ALA A 68 0.54 2.89 -12.76
CA ALA A 68 -0.40 1.78 -12.70
C ALA A 68 0.24 0.44 -12.29
N ASP A 69 1.55 0.31 -12.46
CA ASP A 69 2.29 -0.96 -12.43
C ASP A 69 3.66 -0.86 -11.74
N ALA A 70 4.03 0.32 -11.25
CA ALA A 70 5.31 0.56 -10.61
C ALA A 70 5.25 1.63 -9.52
N ALA A 71 6.15 1.50 -8.56
CA ALA A 71 6.48 2.55 -7.61
C ALA A 71 8.01 2.68 -7.52
N GLY A 72 8.49 3.88 -7.20
CA GLY A 72 9.92 4.11 -7.03
C GLY A 72 10.21 5.54 -6.60
N GLY A 73 11.48 5.85 -6.39
CA GLY A 73 11.89 7.18 -5.94
C GLY A 73 13.34 7.27 -5.51
N SER A 74 13.62 8.33 -4.76
CA SER A 74 14.88 8.55 -4.07
C SER A 74 14.64 9.40 -2.83
N VAL A 75 15.29 9.09 -1.74
CA VAL A 75 15.25 9.88 -0.51
C VAL A 75 16.59 10.55 -0.21
N GLY A 76 17.39 10.75 -1.24
CA GLY A 76 18.59 11.60 -1.19
C GLY A 76 19.92 10.93 -1.50
N CYS A 77 19.99 9.60 -1.64
CA CYS A 77 21.21 8.89 -1.99
C CYS A 77 20.97 7.94 -3.17
N ASN A 78 20.39 6.78 -2.93
CA ASN A 78 20.10 5.83 -4.00
C ASN A 78 18.73 6.11 -4.63
N ARG A 79 18.59 5.66 -5.87
CA ARG A 79 17.29 5.49 -6.51
C ARG A 79 16.84 4.06 -6.36
N PHE A 80 15.57 3.89 -6.13
CA PHE A 80 14.97 2.60 -5.91
C PHE A 80 13.58 2.52 -6.57
N GLY A 81 13.12 1.31 -6.78
CA GLY A 81 11.77 1.07 -7.28
C GLY A 81 11.58 -0.38 -7.66
N GLY A 82 10.38 -0.68 -8.11
CA GLY A 82 10.00 -2.01 -8.50
C GLY A 82 8.59 -2.05 -9.08
N MET A 83 8.16 -3.26 -9.37
CA MET A 83 6.80 -3.56 -9.73
C MET A 83 5.89 -3.25 -8.54
N ALA A 84 4.78 -2.57 -8.78
CA ALA A 84 3.82 -2.25 -7.74
C ALA A 84 2.38 -2.32 -8.25
N LEU A 85 1.48 -2.76 -7.40
CA LEU A 85 0.05 -2.85 -7.66
C LEU A 85 -0.70 -2.10 -6.56
N TYR A 86 -1.56 -1.17 -6.95
CA TYR A 86 -2.46 -0.49 -6.04
C TYR A 86 -3.82 -1.21 -6.02
N ALA A 87 -4.25 -1.65 -4.84
CA ALA A 87 -5.55 -2.27 -4.63
C ALA A 87 -6.03 -1.98 -3.19
N GLY A 88 -7.32 -1.81 -2.96
CA GLY A 88 -7.92 -1.64 -1.63
C GLY A 88 -7.37 -0.46 -0.80
N GLY A 89 -6.84 0.57 -1.45
CA GLY A 89 -6.19 1.67 -0.73
C GLY A 89 -4.82 1.30 -0.13
N ARG A 90 -4.14 0.31 -0.74
CA ARG A 90 -2.81 -0.17 -0.36
C ARG A 90 -1.91 -0.32 -1.59
N ILE A 91 -0.61 -0.34 -1.39
CA ILE A 91 0.38 -0.57 -2.44
C ILE A 91 1.14 -1.86 -2.14
N ALA A 92 0.99 -2.85 -3.00
CA ALA A 92 1.84 -4.04 -3.02
C ALA A 92 3.06 -3.80 -3.90
N ALA A 93 4.26 -4.10 -3.42
CA ALA A 93 5.48 -3.99 -4.20
C ALA A 93 6.24 -5.31 -4.23
N HIS A 94 6.83 -5.62 -5.38
CA HIS A 94 7.66 -6.80 -5.59
C HIS A 94 8.87 -6.44 -6.46
N SER A 95 9.95 -7.25 -6.37
CA SER A 95 11.20 -6.99 -7.09
C SER A 95 11.77 -5.59 -6.83
N TRP A 96 11.65 -5.15 -5.57
CA TRP A 96 12.17 -3.87 -5.13
C TRP A 96 13.69 -3.85 -5.17
N GLY A 97 14.26 -2.97 -5.97
CA GLY A 97 15.70 -2.85 -6.15
C GLY A 97 16.11 -1.41 -6.45
N GLY A 98 17.42 -1.19 -6.55
CA GLY A 98 17.94 0.15 -6.82
C GLY A 98 19.44 0.19 -6.94
N ASP A 99 19.98 1.42 -6.95
CA ASP A 99 21.41 1.68 -6.85
C ASP A 99 21.93 1.14 -5.49
N ALA A 100 23.20 0.77 -5.42
CA ALA A 100 23.81 0.21 -4.22
C ALA A 100 25.02 1.04 -3.76
N MET A 101 24.89 2.37 -3.78
CA MET A 101 25.89 3.26 -3.21
C MET A 101 25.83 3.20 -1.69
N ALA A 102 27.00 3.30 -1.05
CA ALA A 102 27.05 3.45 0.40
C ALA A 102 26.54 4.83 0.78
N CYS A 103 25.39 4.89 1.42
CA CYS A 103 24.80 6.14 1.90
C CYS A 103 25.32 6.49 3.29
N ILE A 104 25.46 7.78 3.56
CA ILE A 104 25.76 8.32 4.89
C ILE A 104 24.41 8.59 5.57
N ASP A 105 24.30 8.29 6.84
CA ASP A 105 23.09 8.61 7.60
C ASP A 105 22.85 10.14 7.64
N PRO A 106 21.57 10.55 7.61
CA PRO A 106 20.36 9.73 7.76
C PRO A 106 19.80 9.09 6.48
N GLN A 107 20.40 9.32 5.29
CA GLN A 107 19.84 8.82 4.02
C GLN A 107 19.75 7.29 3.98
N GLY A 108 20.73 6.57 4.54
CA GLY A 108 20.71 5.11 4.62
C GLY A 108 19.54 4.57 5.47
N GLU A 109 19.26 5.25 6.58
CA GLU A 109 18.13 4.92 7.45
C GLU A 109 16.80 5.18 6.75
N TRP A 110 16.66 6.30 6.03
CA TRP A 110 15.45 6.63 5.27
C TRP A 110 15.20 5.64 4.13
N GLU A 111 16.23 5.21 3.42
CA GLU A 111 16.10 4.18 2.37
C GLU A 111 15.64 2.85 2.93
N THR A 112 16.16 2.47 4.09
CA THR A 112 15.76 1.26 4.81
C THR A 112 14.29 1.34 5.22
N ALA A 113 13.86 2.45 5.82
CA ALA A 113 12.47 2.67 6.23
C ALA A 113 11.49 2.60 5.02
N ILE A 114 11.87 3.19 3.88
CA ILE A 114 11.07 3.10 2.65
C ILE A 114 10.99 1.65 2.14
N ALA A 115 12.09 0.91 2.15
CA ALA A 115 12.08 -0.48 1.71
C ALA A 115 11.22 -1.37 2.63
N GLU A 116 11.28 -1.16 3.93
CA GLU A 116 10.46 -1.86 4.93
C GLU A 116 8.99 -1.47 4.82
N LEU A 117 8.69 -0.18 4.61
CA LEU A 117 7.33 0.30 4.35
C LEU A 117 6.68 -0.47 3.18
N PHE A 118 7.36 -0.55 2.03
CA PHE A 118 6.78 -1.21 0.84
C PHE A 118 6.69 -2.73 0.98
N ARG A 119 7.59 -3.38 1.75
CA ARG A 119 7.44 -4.81 2.08
C ARG A 119 6.22 -5.10 2.94
N ALA A 120 5.81 -4.13 3.76
CA ALA A 120 4.69 -4.27 4.70
C ALA A 120 3.32 -3.90 4.10
N TYR A 121 3.19 -3.78 2.78
CA TYR A 121 1.94 -3.48 2.09
C TYR A 121 1.22 -2.25 2.68
N PRO A 122 1.80 -1.04 2.54
CA PRO A 122 1.33 0.14 3.23
C PRO A 122 -0.06 0.57 2.79
N GLN A 123 -0.82 1.07 3.75
CA GLN A 123 -2.06 1.80 3.48
C GLN A 123 -1.75 3.17 2.88
N VAL A 124 -2.62 3.61 1.98
CA VAL A 124 -2.56 4.91 1.31
C VAL A 124 -3.76 5.74 1.72
N ARG A 125 -3.52 6.97 2.14
CA ARG A 125 -4.57 7.95 2.46
C ARG A 125 -4.23 9.28 1.82
N LEU A 126 -5.24 9.95 1.29
CA LEU A 126 -5.12 11.25 0.64
C LEU A 126 -5.97 12.27 1.40
N SER A 127 -5.39 13.46 1.66
CA SER A 127 -6.08 14.62 2.22
C SER A 127 -5.61 15.87 1.49
N GLY A 128 -6.44 16.41 0.60
CA GLY A 128 -6.03 17.49 -0.30
C GLY A 128 -4.80 17.10 -1.13
N ASP A 129 -3.71 17.87 -0.98
CA ASP A 129 -2.44 17.61 -1.67
C ASP A 129 -1.46 16.77 -0.83
N ASN A 130 -1.89 16.22 0.31
CA ASN A 130 -1.05 15.41 1.19
C ASN A 130 -1.42 13.93 1.03
N LEU A 131 -0.41 13.14 0.72
CA LEU A 131 -0.50 11.67 0.64
C LEU A 131 0.26 11.06 1.81
N ARG A 132 -0.39 10.15 2.52
CA ARG A 132 0.20 9.40 3.63
C ARG A 132 0.29 7.92 3.26
N LEU A 133 1.48 7.36 3.40
CA LEU A 133 1.72 5.92 3.35
C LEU A 133 1.98 5.43 4.77
N ARG A 134 1.32 4.36 5.19
CA ARG A 134 1.46 3.82 6.54
C ARG A 134 1.54 2.31 6.57
N SER A 135 2.55 1.77 7.24
CA SER A 135 2.64 0.38 7.67
C SER A 135 2.47 0.26 9.20
N ARG A 136 2.82 -0.90 9.77
CA ARG A 136 2.87 -1.07 11.24
C ARG A 136 4.00 -0.27 11.87
N GLU A 137 5.14 -0.13 11.18
CA GLU A 137 6.39 0.40 11.71
C GLU A 137 6.71 1.78 11.17
N HIS A 138 6.29 2.09 9.93
CA HIS A 138 6.68 3.31 9.24
C HIS A 138 5.48 4.14 8.77
N VAL A 139 5.67 5.46 8.82
CA VAL A 139 4.76 6.46 8.26
C VAL A 139 5.54 7.41 7.38
N VAL A 140 5.12 7.57 6.13
CA VAL A 140 5.73 8.51 5.19
C VAL A 140 4.68 9.53 4.76
N GLU A 141 4.99 10.81 4.98
CA GLU A 141 4.18 11.93 4.55
C GLU A 141 4.74 12.51 3.26
N LEU A 142 3.85 12.70 2.32
CA LEU A 142 4.17 13.15 0.97
C LEU A 142 3.30 14.35 0.63
N MET A 143 3.81 15.23 -0.21
CA MET A 143 3.06 16.37 -0.75
C MET A 143 3.12 16.32 -2.27
N ARG A 144 2.00 16.66 -2.91
CA ARG A 144 1.98 16.76 -4.38
C ARG A 144 3.05 17.73 -4.84
N ALA A 145 3.87 17.30 -5.77
CA ALA A 145 4.96 18.13 -6.30
C ALA A 145 4.40 19.03 -7.40
N ASP A 146 4.29 20.33 -7.12
CA ASP A 146 3.88 21.34 -8.11
C ASP A 146 4.90 21.41 -9.25
N GLY A 147 4.41 21.37 -10.49
CA GLY A 147 5.23 21.55 -11.69
C GLY A 147 6.02 20.33 -12.16
N LEU A 148 5.99 19.25 -11.44
CA LEU A 148 6.44 17.95 -11.93
C LEU A 148 5.24 17.28 -12.60
N GLY A 149 5.09 17.49 -13.90
CA GLY A 149 4.04 16.86 -14.69
C GLY A 149 3.94 15.34 -14.49
N PRO A 150 2.89 14.68 -15.05
CA PRO A 150 2.80 13.24 -15.01
C PRO A 150 4.14 12.66 -15.45
N LEU A 151 4.56 11.54 -14.85
CA LEU A 151 5.82 10.85 -15.17
C LEU A 151 6.10 10.99 -16.66
N ASP A 152 6.98 11.96 -17.01
CA ASP A 152 7.35 12.19 -18.39
C ASP A 152 7.92 10.87 -18.89
N ARG A 153 7.22 10.26 -19.85
CA ARG A 153 7.66 9.04 -20.52
C ARG A 153 8.88 9.27 -21.42
N SER A 154 9.49 10.46 -21.30
CA SER A 154 10.78 10.74 -21.89
C SER A 154 11.79 9.68 -21.43
N PRO A 155 12.66 9.19 -22.30
CA PRO A 155 13.67 8.20 -21.91
C PRO A 155 14.73 8.89 -21.04
N ASP A 156 14.38 9.13 -19.80
CA ASP A 156 15.35 9.44 -18.76
C ASP A 156 16.25 8.20 -18.63
N PRO A 157 17.56 8.31 -18.87
CA PRO A 157 18.49 7.19 -18.71
C PRO A 157 18.53 6.66 -17.26
N MET A 158 17.80 7.30 -16.37
CA MET A 158 17.60 6.90 -14.96
C MET A 158 16.25 6.23 -14.68
N ARG A 159 15.49 5.92 -15.71
CA ARG A 159 14.29 5.11 -15.58
C ARG A 159 14.73 3.71 -15.18
N ILE A 160 14.23 3.22 -14.04
CA ILE A 160 14.11 1.77 -13.86
C ILE A 160 13.21 1.35 -15.01
N PRO A 161 13.71 0.56 -15.98
CA PRO A 161 12.86 0.11 -17.06
C PRO A 161 11.79 -0.74 -16.41
N VAL A 162 10.60 -0.16 -16.21
CA VAL A 162 9.39 -0.95 -16.01
C VAL A 162 9.10 -1.49 -17.40
N PRO A 163 9.37 -2.76 -17.65
CA PRO A 163 9.07 -3.35 -18.95
C PRO A 163 7.58 -3.19 -19.20
N ASP A 164 7.18 -3.04 -20.45
CA ASP A 164 5.77 -3.06 -20.82
C ASP A 164 5.14 -4.29 -20.18
N LEU A 165 4.37 -4.08 -19.12
CA LEU A 165 3.70 -5.15 -18.41
C LEU A 165 2.63 -5.69 -19.36
N VAL A 166 3.01 -6.73 -20.06
CA VAL A 166 2.04 -7.52 -20.79
C VAL A 166 1.20 -8.19 -19.70
N SER A 167 -0.11 -7.95 -19.70
CA SER A 167 -1.06 -8.76 -18.94
C SER A 167 -0.87 -10.21 -19.35
N GLN A 168 0.06 -10.91 -18.70
CA GLN A 168 0.33 -12.29 -19.00
C GLN A 168 -0.84 -13.13 -18.52
N ASP A 169 -1.26 -14.07 -19.36
CA ASP A 169 -2.26 -15.03 -18.97
C ASP A 169 -1.75 -15.85 -17.78
N LEU A 170 -2.57 -15.96 -16.74
CA LEU A 170 -2.28 -16.83 -15.60
C LEU A 170 -2.62 -18.30 -15.90
N ALA A 171 -3.45 -18.57 -16.89
CA ALA A 171 -3.86 -19.94 -17.19
C ALA A 171 -2.66 -20.85 -17.48
N ASN A 172 -2.68 -22.04 -16.91
CA ASN A 172 -1.61 -23.05 -17.01
C ASN A 172 -0.25 -22.55 -16.49
N THR A 173 -0.26 -21.78 -15.40
CA THR A 173 0.96 -21.29 -14.75
C THR A 173 1.08 -21.80 -13.32
N GLU A 174 2.33 -21.89 -12.86
CA GLU A 174 2.67 -22.24 -11.49
C GLU A 174 3.62 -21.21 -10.90
N TRP A 175 3.40 -20.87 -9.64
CA TRP A 175 4.09 -19.82 -8.91
C TRP A 175 4.56 -20.33 -7.56
N THR A 176 5.79 -20.03 -7.18
CA THR A 176 6.29 -20.19 -5.83
C THR A 176 5.90 -18.95 -5.03
N ILE A 177 5.12 -19.10 -3.97
CA ILE A 177 4.71 -17.99 -3.10
C ILE A 177 5.93 -17.55 -2.27
N ARG A 178 6.27 -16.27 -2.33
CA ARG A 178 7.39 -15.67 -1.59
C ARG A 178 6.96 -15.03 -0.29
N ALA A 179 5.85 -14.34 -0.31
CA ALA A 179 5.29 -13.73 0.87
C ALA A 179 3.76 -13.66 0.79
N LEU A 180 3.13 -13.70 1.94
CA LEU A 180 1.73 -13.34 2.17
C LEU A 180 1.74 -12.28 3.27
N ASP A 181 1.20 -11.08 2.99
CA ASP A 181 1.19 -9.90 3.88
C ASP A 181 2.58 -9.48 4.40
N GLY A 182 3.62 -9.69 3.58
CA GLY A 182 5.00 -9.42 3.96
C GLY A 182 5.66 -10.50 4.81
N GLU A 183 4.89 -11.50 5.26
CA GLU A 183 5.44 -12.67 5.97
C GLU A 183 6.18 -13.57 4.98
N THR A 184 7.50 -13.46 5.01
CA THR A 184 8.39 -14.28 4.18
C THR A 184 8.64 -15.64 4.81
N GLU A 185 8.93 -16.62 3.97
CA GLU A 185 9.33 -17.95 4.41
C GLU A 185 10.70 -17.96 5.07
N SER A 186 10.79 -17.83 6.38
CA SER A 186 12.11 -17.97 7.03
C SER A 186 12.44 -19.37 7.53
N SER A 187 11.47 -20.30 7.60
CA SER A 187 11.71 -21.62 8.20
C SER A 187 10.72 -22.75 7.88
N SER A 188 9.77 -22.58 6.97
CA SER A 188 8.82 -23.66 6.64
C SER A 188 9.42 -24.63 5.63
N PRO A 189 9.40 -25.95 5.88
CA PRO A 189 9.81 -26.95 4.89
C PRO A 189 8.75 -27.18 3.79
N ILE A 190 7.67 -26.36 3.78
CA ILE A 190 6.54 -26.52 2.87
C ILE A 190 6.83 -25.73 1.60
N ASP A 191 6.73 -26.39 0.47
CA ASP A 191 6.82 -25.76 -0.84
C ASP A 191 5.51 -25.01 -1.15
N ARG A 192 5.49 -23.71 -0.78
CA ARG A 192 4.35 -22.83 -0.98
C ARG A 192 4.17 -22.56 -2.46
N HIS A 193 3.00 -22.85 -2.99
CA HIS A 193 2.74 -22.67 -4.41
C HIS A 193 1.33 -22.22 -4.71
N LEU A 194 1.16 -21.62 -5.88
CA LEU A 194 -0.11 -21.25 -6.46
C LEU A 194 -0.12 -21.68 -7.92
N ARG A 195 -1.11 -22.46 -8.33
CA ARG A 195 -1.30 -22.93 -9.69
C ARG A 195 -2.61 -22.41 -10.25
N PHE A 196 -2.55 -21.91 -11.46
CA PHE A 196 -3.72 -21.54 -12.24
C PHE A 196 -3.85 -22.52 -13.41
N TYR A 197 -5.04 -23.04 -13.57
CA TYR A 197 -5.48 -23.78 -14.75
C TYR A 197 -6.36 -22.87 -15.62
N GLU A 198 -7.08 -23.36 -16.59
CA GLU A 198 -7.91 -22.51 -17.46
C GLU A 198 -9.02 -21.77 -16.69
N GLU A 199 -9.75 -22.48 -15.82
CA GLU A 199 -10.89 -21.95 -15.05
C GLU A 199 -10.81 -22.29 -13.55
N THR A 200 -9.75 -22.92 -13.10
CA THR A 200 -9.56 -23.32 -11.71
C THR A 200 -8.20 -22.90 -11.20
N TRP A 201 -8.11 -22.74 -9.88
CA TRP A 201 -6.86 -22.47 -9.20
C TRP A 201 -6.69 -23.40 -8.00
N GLN A 202 -5.45 -23.63 -7.62
CA GLN A 202 -5.06 -24.39 -6.44
C GLN A 202 -3.85 -23.72 -5.81
N GLY A 203 -3.85 -23.57 -4.49
CA GLY A 203 -2.73 -22.97 -3.76
C GLY A 203 -2.52 -23.58 -2.41
N LEU A 204 -1.24 -23.63 -2.01
CA LEU A 204 -0.76 -24.01 -0.69
C LEU A 204 0.05 -22.85 -0.14
N ALA A 205 -0.58 -22.03 0.69
CA ALA A 205 0.11 -20.89 1.32
C ALA A 205 0.80 -21.29 2.62
N SER A 206 0.30 -22.30 3.29
CA SER A 206 0.81 -22.74 4.58
C SER A 206 0.59 -24.25 4.82
N CYS A 207 -0.57 -24.64 5.29
CA CYS A 207 -0.84 -25.99 5.75
C CYS A 207 -1.91 -26.69 4.89
N ALA A 208 -3.02 -26.01 4.62
CA ALA A 208 -4.09 -26.57 3.81
C ALA A 208 -3.95 -26.16 2.33
N THR A 209 -4.23 -27.10 1.43
CA THR A 209 -4.40 -26.74 0.02
C THR A 209 -5.80 -26.20 -0.19
N LEU A 210 -5.86 -24.98 -0.72
CA LEU A 210 -7.09 -24.31 -1.13
C LEU A 210 -7.28 -24.45 -2.64
N PHE A 211 -8.52 -24.52 -3.10
CA PHE A 211 -8.85 -24.59 -4.52
C PHE A 211 -10.24 -24.03 -4.80
N GLY A 212 -10.38 -23.51 -6.01
CA GLY A 212 -11.63 -22.90 -6.46
C GLY A 212 -11.65 -22.69 -7.97
N THR A 213 -12.73 -22.10 -8.42
CA THR A 213 -12.91 -21.65 -9.80
C THR A 213 -12.69 -20.16 -9.91
N TYR A 214 -12.25 -19.69 -11.08
CA TYR A 214 -12.07 -18.28 -11.35
C TYR A 214 -12.29 -17.95 -12.81
N ARG A 215 -12.58 -16.69 -13.07
CA ARG A 215 -12.49 -16.07 -14.38
C ARG A 215 -11.72 -14.76 -14.29
N ARG A 216 -11.26 -14.22 -15.39
CA ARG A 216 -10.52 -12.96 -15.40
C ARG A 216 -11.36 -11.84 -16.02
N GLU A 217 -11.28 -10.67 -15.42
CA GLU A 217 -11.75 -9.40 -15.97
C GLU A 217 -10.59 -8.39 -15.95
N GLY A 218 -9.86 -8.27 -17.06
CA GLY A 218 -8.65 -7.47 -17.11
C GLY A 218 -7.57 -8.02 -16.17
N ASN A 219 -7.19 -7.25 -15.16
CA ASN A 219 -6.24 -7.66 -14.13
C ASN A 219 -6.92 -8.13 -12.81
N ARG A 220 -8.25 -8.33 -12.80
CA ARG A 220 -8.97 -8.91 -11.66
C ARG A 220 -9.19 -10.39 -11.85
N LEU A 221 -9.03 -11.13 -10.77
CA LEU A 221 -9.42 -12.53 -10.63
C LEU A 221 -10.78 -12.55 -9.95
N ILE A 222 -11.81 -12.90 -10.69
CA ILE A 222 -13.15 -13.07 -10.13
C ILE A 222 -13.29 -14.52 -9.70
N VAL A 223 -13.28 -14.76 -8.39
CA VAL A 223 -13.42 -16.11 -7.82
C VAL A 223 -14.90 -16.48 -7.76
N GLU A 224 -15.25 -17.63 -8.30
CA GLU A 224 -16.62 -18.07 -8.42
C GLU A 224 -16.90 -19.24 -7.46
N GLY A 225 -18.01 -19.15 -6.75
CA GLY A 225 -18.44 -20.18 -5.80
C GLY A 225 -17.61 -20.25 -4.51
N ASP A 226 -17.67 -21.41 -3.87
CA ASP A 226 -16.97 -21.61 -2.60
C ASP A 226 -15.52 -22.04 -2.81
N ILE A 227 -14.63 -21.54 -1.95
CA ILE A 227 -13.25 -22.01 -1.86
C ILE A 227 -13.26 -23.29 -1.00
N ALA A 228 -12.86 -24.39 -1.58
CA ALA A 228 -12.69 -25.64 -0.87
C ALA A 228 -11.27 -25.79 -0.32
N SER A 229 -11.11 -26.58 0.74
CA SER A 229 -9.82 -26.84 1.36
C SER A 229 -9.65 -28.31 1.70
N THR A 230 -8.40 -28.77 1.73
CA THR A 230 -8.08 -30.07 2.33
C THR A 230 -8.22 -29.98 3.86
N GLU A 231 -8.88 -30.99 4.46
CA GLU A 231 -8.92 -31.08 5.92
C GLU A 231 -7.52 -31.47 6.44
N GLN A 232 -6.92 -30.59 7.25
CA GLN A 232 -5.64 -30.83 7.91
C GLN A 232 -5.68 -30.25 9.33
N ASN A 233 -4.98 -30.90 10.27
CA ASN A 233 -4.77 -30.37 11.62
C ASN A 233 -3.62 -29.36 11.60
N CYS A 234 -3.92 -28.13 11.23
CA CYS A 234 -2.95 -27.05 11.21
C CYS A 234 -2.77 -26.43 12.60
N SER A 235 -1.56 -25.98 12.91
CA SER A 235 -1.38 -25.11 14.08
C SER A 235 -2.16 -23.78 13.87
N PRO A 236 -2.55 -23.08 14.94
CA PRO A 236 -3.30 -21.83 14.82
C PRO A 236 -2.61 -20.78 13.94
N GLU A 237 -1.29 -20.72 13.98
CA GLU A 237 -0.47 -19.80 13.17
C GLU A 237 -0.61 -20.13 11.67
N TYR A 238 -0.46 -21.38 11.28
CA TYR A 238 -0.62 -21.82 9.91
C TYR A 238 -2.07 -21.73 9.42
N ALA A 239 -3.03 -22.00 10.28
CA ALA A 239 -4.45 -21.82 9.96
C ALA A 239 -4.79 -20.34 9.68
N ALA A 240 -4.14 -19.40 10.36
CA ALA A 240 -4.31 -17.96 10.11
C ALA A 240 -3.80 -17.57 8.73
N LEU A 241 -2.65 -18.09 8.27
CA LEU A 241 -2.13 -17.85 6.92
C LEU A 241 -3.04 -18.44 5.84
N ASP A 242 -3.56 -19.65 6.04
CA ASP A 242 -4.52 -20.25 5.11
C ASP A 242 -5.83 -19.45 5.06
N THR A 243 -6.26 -18.85 6.19
CA THR A 243 -7.41 -17.96 6.26
C THR A 243 -7.15 -16.67 5.46
N ALA A 244 -6.03 -16.01 5.70
CA ALA A 244 -5.64 -14.80 4.97
C ALA A 244 -5.55 -15.05 3.44
N PHE A 245 -5.01 -16.20 3.04
CA PHE A 245 -4.98 -16.59 1.63
C PHE A 245 -6.38 -16.82 1.05
N ALA A 246 -7.27 -17.48 1.81
CA ALA A 246 -8.66 -17.67 1.38
C ALA A 246 -9.41 -16.34 1.28
N GLU A 247 -9.18 -15.41 2.21
CA GLU A 247 -9.77 -14.06 2.19
C GLU A 247 -9.27 -13.26 1.01
N LEU A 248 -7.94 -13.27 0.75
CA LEU A 248 -7.37 -12.67 -0.44
C LEU A 248 -8.07 -13.14 -1.72
N MET A 249 -8.25 -14.45 -1.88
CA MET A 249 -8.86 -14.98 -3.11
C MET A 249 -10.35 -14.69 -3.21
N ARG A 250 -11.09 -14.56 -2.09
CA ARG A 250 -12.54 -14.19 -2.10
C ARG A 250 -12.80 -12.74 -2.43
N ASP A 251 -11.80 -11.90 -2.29
CA ASP A 251 -11.89 -10.44 -2.47
C ASP A 251 -11.80 -10.02 -3.94
N ASP A 252 -11.96 -10.96 -4.87
CA ASP A 252 -11.79 -10.72 -6.30
C ASP A 252 -10.51 -9.91 -6.61
N PRO A 253 -9.33 -10.40 -6.19
CA PRO A 253 -8.12 -9.59 -6.13
C PRO A 253 -7.63 -9.17 -7.51
N HIS A 254 -6.90 -8.06 -7.51
CA HIS A 254 -6.11 -7.66 -8.67
C HIS A 254 -4.81 -8.45 -8.76
N HIS A 255 -4.34 -8.69 -9.98
CA HIS A 255 -3.04 -9.33 -10.21
C HIS A 255 -2.16 -8.53 -11.16
N LEU A 256 -0.87 -8.72 -10.99
CA LEU A 256 0.15 -8.13 -11.84
C LEU A 256 1.27 -9.16 -12.05
N VAL A 257 1.65 -9.40 -13.30
CA VAL A 257 2.75 -10.29 -13.66
C VAL A 257 3.89 -9.47 -14.24
N GLY A 258 5.05 -9.60 -13.65
CA GLY A 258 6.26 -8.94 -14.12
C GLY A 258 6.98 -9.71 -15.24
N PRO A 259 7.89 -9.03 -15.93
CA PRO A 259 8.56 -9.55 -17.13
C PRO A 259 9.53 -10.69 -16.83
N ASN A 260 10.08 -10.76 -15.62
CA ASN A 260 11.00 -11.82 -15.21
C ASN A 260 10.27 -12.97 -14.50
N GLY A 261 8.93 -12.94 -14.50
CA GLY A 261 8.10 -13.95 -13.86
C GLY A 261 7.78 -13.65 -12.40
N GLU A 262 7.73 -12.39 -12.03
CA GLU A 262 7.22 -11.95 -10.73
C GLU A 262 5.69 -11.93 -10.75
N LEU A 263 5.05 -12.18 -9.61
CA LEU A 263 3.61 -12.12 -9.41
C LEU A 263 3.27 -11.28 -8.19
N ILE A 264 2.30 -10.39 -8.34
CA ILE A 264 1.57 -9.76 -7.24
C ILE A 264 0.09 -10.13 -7.38
N ILE A 265 -0.53 -10.55 -6.29
CA ILE A 265 -1.99 -10.64 -6.15
C ILE A 265 -2.37 -9.83 -4.93
N ALA A 266 -3.26 -8.85 -5.08
CA ALA A 266 -3.62 -7.92 -4.03
C ALA A 266 -5.14 -7.69 -3.98
N GLY A 267 -5.70 -7.87 -2.79
CA GLY A 267 -7.06 -7.52 -2.40
C GLY A 267 -7.08 -6.27 -1.51
N ASP A 268 -8.18 -6.06 -0.81
CA ASP A 268 -8.34 -4.90 0.07
C ASP A 268 -7.47 -4.99 1.34
N GLU A 269 -7.31 -6.18 1.90
CA GLU A 269 -6.59 -6.38 3.16
C GLU A 269 -5.30 -7.19 3.00
N HIS A 270 -5.25 -8.09 2.04
CA HIS A 270 -4.18 -9.07 1.87
C HIS A 270 -3.43 -8.92 0.55
N VAL A 271 -2.16 -9.29 0.57
CA VAL A 271 -1.29 -9.34 -0.61
C VAL A 271 -0.45 -10.61 -0.63
N LEU A 272 -0.34 -11.21 -1.80
CA LEU A 272 0.56 -12.30 -2.10
C LEU A 272 1.59 -11.86 -3.14
N THR A 273 2.84 -12.19 -2.89
CA THR A 273 3.90 -12.06 -3.90
C THR A 273 4.51 -13.44 -4.20
N GLY A 274 4.94 -13.62 -5.43
CA GLY A 274 5.50 -14.90 -5.88
C GLY A 274 6.38 -14.76 -7.11
N ASP A 275 7.08 -15.84 -7.41
CA ASP A 275 7.88 -15.98 -8.64
C ASP A 275 7.41 -17.19 -9.42
N ARG A 276 7.50 -17.13 -10.74
CA ARG A 276 7.15 -18.24 -11.61
C ARG A 276 8.00 -19.47 -11.29
N ALA A 277 7.36 -20.60 -11.04
CA ALA A 277 8.04 -21.87 -10.87
C ALA A 277 8.80 -22.24 -12.16
N ARG A 278 10.02 -22.77 -12.03
CA ARG A 278 10.90 -23.14 -13.13
C ARG A 278 10.64 -24.56 -13.60
#